data_59036158b8bb2a7e6635534fad7ae758
#
_entry.id   59036158b8bb2a7e6635534fad7ae758
#
_cell.length_a   1.000
_cell.length_b   1.000
_cell.length_c   1.000
_cell.angle_alpha   90.00
_cell.angle_beta   90.00
_cell.angle_gamma   90.00
#
_symmetry.space_group_name_H-M   'P 1'
#
loop_
_entity.id
_entity.type
_entity.pdbx_description
1 polymer ?
#
loop_
_entity_poly.entity_id
_entity_poly.type
_entity_poly.pdbx_seq_one_letter_code
_entity_poly.pdbx_strand_id
1 'polypeptide(L)'
;MKKKGKIMQVCIKEIKYDGNEITSILLSRKELELKVRRWMYMNLKPGMKLKGVVRGLTDYAAFVDVGGGVTGIVKLDDISAVKIQNPSDKLKLGQRVTCVVKKFDKDTGRIELSLKDALGTFAQKVKNLKEKDIVEGIVRSRSRSGMFIELKNNLVGMSDHVSGIEYGQKVLVYIKKINIEKEKIKVEIIG
;
A
#
# COMPACT_ATOMS: atom_id res chain seq x y z
N MET A 1 16.98 15.70 -17.01
CA MET A 1 17.91 15.14 -16.01
C MET A 1 18.40 13.76 -16.44
N LYS A 2 19.71 13.55 -16.61
CA LYS A 2 20.29 12.24 -16.95
C LYS A 2 20.08 11.28 -15.77
N LYS A 3 19.42 10.14 -16.01
CA LYS A 3 19.18 9.08 -14.99
C LYS A 3 20.37 8.12 -14.86
N LYS A 4 21.59 8.66 -14.74
CA LYS A 4 22.82 7.88 -14.63
C LYS A 4 22.81 7.07 -13.33
N GLY A 5 23.17 5.77 -13.40
CA GLY A 5 23.27 4.87 -12.24
C GLY A 5 21.94 4.28 -11.73
N LYS A 6 20.80 4.51 -12.40
CA LYS A 6 19.52 3.87 -12.03
C LYS A 6 19.28 2.63 -12.86
N ILE A 7 18.95 1.52 -12.20
CA ILE A 7 18.48 0.30 -12.86
C ILE A 7 17.09 0.53 -13.41
N MET A 8 16.87 0.22 -14.69
CA MET A 8 15.58 0.31 -15.34
C MET A 8 15.33 -0.89 -16.25
N GLN A 9 14.07 -1.25 -16.38
CA GLN A 9 13.62 -2.27 -17.34
C GLN A 9 13.42 -1.62 -18.70
N VAL A 10 13.84 -2.32 -19.75
CA VAL A 10 13.70 -1.89 -21.15
C VAL A 10 13.43 -3.12 -22.02
N CYS A 11 12.81 -2.91 -23.18
CA CYS A 11 12.74 -3.93 -24.24
C CYS A 11 13.91 -3.73 -25.20
N ILE A 12 14.47 -4.83 -25.68
CA ILE A 12 15.34 -4.83 -26.85
C ILE A 12 14.43 -4.62 -28.06
N LYS A 13 14.68 -3.55 -28.81
CA LYS A 13 13.93 -3.20 -30.02
C LYS A 13 14.57 -3.79 -31.25
N GLU A 14 15.89 -3.71 -31.32
CA GLU A 14 16.67 -4.15 -32.47
C GLU A 14 18.08 -4.58 -32.01
N ILE A 15 18.59 -5.63 -32.62
CA ILE A 15 19.99 -6.05 -32.47
C ILE A 15 20.60 -6.05 -33.87
N LYS A 16 21.67 -5.31 -34.08
CA LYS A 16 22.42 -5.30 -35.34
C LYS A 16 23.67 -6.17 -35.22
N TYR A 17 23.91 -6.92 -36.25
CA TYR A 17 25.03 -7.82 -36.38
C TYR A 17 25.93 -7.40 -37.53
N ASP A 18 27.22 -7.65 -37.40
CA ASP A 18 28.18 -7.69 -38.49
C ASP A 18 28.85 -9.07 -38.47
N GLY A 19 28.50 -9.90 -39.43
CA GLY A 19 28.77 -11.34 -39.34
C GLY A 19 28.13 -11.97 -38.11
N ASN A 20 28.94 -12.55 -37.22
CA ASN A 20 28.46 -13.18 -35.95
C ASN A 20 28.58 -12.24 -34.72
N GLU A 21 29.07 -11.02 -34.90
CA GLU A 21 29.29 -10.08 -33.81
C GLU A 21 28.13 -9.08 -33.67
N ILE A 22 27.73 -8.80 -32.43
CA ILE A 22 26.73 -7.78 -32.14
C ILE A 22 27.37 -6.40 -32.20
N THR A 23 26.99 -5.59 -33.17
CA THR A 23 27.51 -4.22 -33.35
C THR A 23 26.71 -3.18 -32.59
N SER A 24 25.39 -3.36 -32.42
CA SER A 24 24.58 -2.46 -31.61
C SER A 24 23.30 -3.11 -31.10
N ILE A 25 22.82 -2.64 -29.94
CA ILE A 25 21.54 -3.03 -29.36
C ILE A 25 20.72 -1.76 -29.13
N LEU A 26 19.57 -1.67 -29.79
CA LEU A 26 18.62 -0.57 -29.58
C LEU A 26 17.62 -0.96 -28.48
N LEU A 27 17.60 -0.19 -27.42
CA LEU A 27 16.73 -0.40 -26.25
C LEU A 27 15.57 0.60 -26.29
N SER A 28 14.36 0.13 -25.97
CA SER A 28 13.16 0.97 -25.90
C SER A 28 12.41 0.79 -24.57
N ARG A 29 12.28 1.87 -23.84
CA ARG A 29 11.41 1.94 -22.67
C ARG A 29 9.94 2.12 -23.06
N LYS A 30 9.69 2.91 -24.11
CA LYS A 30 8.34 3.17 -24.62
C LYS A 30 7.64 1.88 -25.06
N GLU A 31 8.36 0.98 -25.73
CA GLU A 31 7.80 -0.31 -26.12
C GLU A 31 7.47 -1.20 -24.91
N LEU A 32 8.32 -1.20 -23.88
CA LEU A 32 8.01 -1.90 -22.64
C LEU A 32 6.72 -1.36 -22.02
N GLU A 33 6.58 -0.04 -21.92
CA GLU A 33 5.37 0.61 -21.40
C GLU A 33 4.12 0.21 -22.20
N LEU A 34 4.21 0.18 -23.52
CA LEU A 34 3.12 -0.25 -24.40
C LEU A 34 2.77 -1.73 -24.22
N LYS A 35 3.76 -2.61 -24.12
CA LYS A 35 3.54 -4.04 -23.87
C LYS A 35 2.88 -4.29 -22.52
N VAL A 36 3.35 -3.63 -21.46
CA VAL A 36 2.77 -3.73 -20.11
C VAL A 36 1.33 -3.21 -20.09
N ARG A 37 1.07 -2.05 -20.71
CA ARG A 37 -0.29 -1.50 -20.81
C ARG A 37 -1.22 -2.47 -21.56
N ARG A 38 -0.79 -3.01 -22.70
CA ARG A 38 -1.58 -3.98 -23.48
C ARG A 38 -1.89 -5.22 -22.65
N TRP A 39 -0.89 -5.76 -21.96
CA TRP A 39 -1.09 -6.91 -21.06
C TRP A 39 -2.10 -6.61 -19.95
N MET A 40 -1.97 -5.44 -19.28
CA MET A 40 -2.89 -5.00 -18.23
C MET A 40 -4.32 -4.86 -18.78
N TYR A 41 -4.46 -4.26 -19.96
CA TYR A 41 -5.76 -4.09 -20.60
C TYR A 41 -6.49 -5.41 -20.82
N MET A 42 -5.76 -6.44 -21.20
CA MET A 42 -6.30 -7.78 -21.49
C MET A 42 -6.53 -8.61 -20.22
N ASN A 43 -5.69 -8.49 -19.22
CA ASN A 43 -5.59 -9.43 -18.12
C ASN A 43 -5.97 -8.87 -16.75
N LEU A 44 -5.94 -7.54 -16.56
CA LEU A 44 -6.15 -6.95 -15.25
C LEU A 44 -7.61 -7.11 -14.80
N LYS A 45 -7.79 -7.69 -13.61
CA LYS A 45 -9.09 -7.93 -12.99
C LYS A 45 -9.09 -7.45 -11.54
N PRO A 46 -10.25 -6.99 -11.02
CA PRO A 46 -10.41 -6.74 -9.59
C PRO A 46 -10.00 -7.97 -8.76
N GLY A 47 -9.37 -7.74 -7.62
CA GLY A 47 -8.86 -8.79 -6.74
C GLY A 47 -7.41 -9.23 -7.04
N MET A 48 -6.84 -8.91 -8.20
CA MET A 48 -5.46 -9.26 -8.51
C MET A 48 -4.47 -8.50 -7.63
N LYS A 49 -3.44 -9.23 -7.13
CA LYS A 49 -2.34 -8.63 -6.37
C LYS A 49 -1.23 -8.18 -7.32
N LEU A 50 -0.80 -6.94 -7.16
CA LEU A 50 0.31 -6.34 -7.89
C LEU A 50 1.38 -5.85 -6.92
N LYS A 51 2.65 -6.00 -7.32
CA LYS A 51 3.77 -5.33 -6.64
C LYS A 51 4.04 -4.00 -7.33
N GLY A 52 4.31 -2.96 -6.55
CA GLY A 52 4.58 -1.63 -7.09
C GLY A 52 5.53 -0.82 -6.23
N VAL A 53 5.82 0.37 -6.70
CA VAL A 53 6.68 1.35 -6.02
C VAL A 53 5.94 2.67 -5.92
N VAL A 54 5.88 3.25 -4.73
CA VAL A 54 5.29 4.58 -4.49
C VAL A 54 6.12 5.64 -5.22
N ARG A 55 5.50 6.36 -6.16
CA ARG A 55 6.16 7.40 -6.99
C ARG A 55 5.70 8.80 -6.69
N GLY A 56 4.53 8.94 -6.08
CA GLY A 56 3.97 10.23 -5.69
C GLY A 56 3.05 10.10 -4.50
N LEU A 57 2.98 11.15 -3.71
CA LEU A 57 2.06 11.30 -2.59
C LEU A 57 1.42 12.69 -2.71
N THR A 58 0.12 12.76 -2.52
CA THR A 58 -0.68 13.97 -2.36
C THR A 58 -1.46 13.88 -1.05
N ASP A 59 -2.22 14.88 -0.67
CA ASP A 59 -2.98 14.86 0.58
C ASP A 59 -4.10 13.81 0.59
N TYR A 60 -4.56 13.36 -0.57
CA TYR A 60 -5.73 12.46 -0.72
C TYR A 60 -5.40 11.10 -1.35
N ALA A 61 -4.21 10.91 -1.90
CA ALA A 61 -3.86 9.68 -2.61
C ALA A 61 -2.35 9.40 -2.68
N ALA A 62 -2.02 8.14 -2.90
CA ALA A 62 -0.69 7.69 -3.30
C ALA A 62 -0.73 7.19 -4.75
N PHE A 63 0.34 7.45 -5.49
CA PHE A 63 0.55 6.99 -6.86
C PHE A 63 1.59 5.88 -6.87
N VAL A 64 1.20 4.71 -7.33
CA VAL A 64 2.02 3.49 -7.30
C VAL A 64 2.33 3.04 -8.72
N ASP A 65 3.61 3.01 -9.07
CA ASP A 65 4.10 2.42 -10.33
C ASP A 65 4.05 0.88 -10.19
N VAL A 66 3.17 0.25 -10.93
CA VAL A 66 2.95 -1.20 -10.92
C VAL A 66 3.72 -1.95 -12.01
N GLY A 67 4.66 -1.25 -12.65
CA GLY A 67 5.56 -1.79 -13.67
C GLY A 67 5.35 -1.15 -15.04
N GLY A 68 6.44 -1.12 -15.84
CA GLY A 68 6.44 -0.54 -17.18
C GLY A 68 6.01 0.93 -17.27
N GLY A 69 6.10 1.69 -16.18
CA GLY A 69 5.66 3.09 -16.14
C GLY A 69 4.15 3.27 -16.03
N VAL A 70 3.41 2.19 -15.77
CA VAL A 70 1.96 2.25 -15.51
C VAL A 70 1.72 2.59 -14.05
N THR A 71 0.95 3.63 -13.81
CA THR A 71 0.67 4.14 -12.47
C THR A 71 -0.77 3.88 -12.08
N GLY A 72 -0.96 3.24 -10.92
CA GLY A 72 -2.25 3.11 -10.26
C GLY A 72 -2.39 4.11 -9.11
N ILE A 73 -3.64 4.42 -8.73
CA ILE A 73 -3.99 5.33 -7.66
C ILE A 73 -4.50 4.56 -6.45
N VAL A 74 -3.99 4.89 -5.27
CA VAL A 74 -4.47 4.38 -3.97
C VAL A 74 -5.06 5.57 -3.23
N LYS A 75 -6.37 5.59 -3.07
CA LYS A 75 -7.06 6.64 -2.30
C LYS A 75 -6.70 6.53 -0.81
N LEU A 76 -6.84 7.62 -0.06
CA LEU A 76 -6.50 7.69 1.37
C LEU A 76 -7.14 6.54 2.17
N ASP A 77 -8.43 6.28 1.95
CA ASP A 77 -9.19 5.22 2.61
C ASP A 77 -8.76 3.79 2.23
N ASP A 78 -7.97 3.65 1.16
CA ASP A 78 -7.47 2.37 0.66
C ASP A 78 -6.00 2.10 1.05
N ILE A 79 -5.35 3.04 1.72
CA ILE A 79 -3.99 2.88 2.23
C ILE A 79 -4.00 2.03 3.49
N SER A 80 -4.92 2.32 4.42
CA SER A 80 -4.93 1.75 5.77
C SER A 80 -6.34 1.44 6.24
N ALA A 81 -6.50 0.41 7.07
CA ALA A 81 -7.74 0.16 7.80
C ALA A 81 -7.95 1.20 8.90
N VAL A 82 -6.87 1.81 9.37
CA VAL A 82 -6.90 2.91 10.33
C VAL A 82 -7.09 4.21 9.59
N LYS A 83 -7.95 5.08 10.11
CA LYS A 83 -8.11 6.42 9.57
C LYS A 83 -6.81 7.21 9.73
N ILE A 84 -6.22 7.62 8.63
CA ILE A 84 -5.03 8.46 8.56
C ILE A 84 -5.40 9.84 8.01
N GLN A 85 -4.61 10.85 8.32
CA GLN A 85 -4.86 12.22 7.83
C GLN A 85 -4.19 12.45 6.48
N ASN A 86 -3.03 11.83 6.26
CA ASN A 86 -2.24 12.00 5.06
C ASN A 86 -1.61 10.66 4.63
N PRO A 87 -1.47 10.38 3.33
CA PRO A 87 -0.75 9.20 2.85
C PRO A 87 0.69 9.07 3.38
N SER A 88 1.37 10.19 3.65
CA SER A 88 2.72 10.22 4.22
C SER A 88 2.81 9.68 5.65
N ASP A 89 1.70 9.55 6.38
CA ASP A 89 1.64 8.89 7.70
C ASP A 89 2.03 7.41 7.62
N LYS A 90 1.91 6.82 6.43
CA LYS A 90 2.09 5.38 6.20
C LYS A 90 3.07 5.03 5.09
N LEU A 91 3.24 5.92 4.13
CA LEU A 91 3.97 5.64 2.90
C LEU A 91 5.12 6.64 2.71
N LYS A 92 6.19 6.14 2.08
CA LYS A 92 7.35 6.96 1.68
C LYS A 92 7.57 6.83 0.18
N LEU A 93 8.06 7.89 -0.44
CA LEU A 93 8.50 7.84 -1.84
C LEU A 93 9.58 6.77 -2.04
N GLY A 94 9.44 5.97 -3.09
CA GLY A 94 10.33 4.85 -3.37
C GLY A 94 10.01 3.56 -2.61
N GLN A 95 9.07 3.57 -1.68
CA GLN A 95 8.67 2.38 -0.93
C GLN A 95 8.07 1.32 -1.86
N ARG A 96 8.51 0.07 -1.70
CA ARG A 96 7.91 -1.08 -2.39
C ARG A 96 6.67 -1.52 -1.61
N VAL A 97 5.57 -1.71 -2.34
CA VAL A 97 4.26 -2.08 -1.77
C VAL A 97 3.64 -3.21 -2.57
N THR A 98 2.79 -3.99 -1.88
CA THR A 98 1.87 -4.92 -2.54
C THR A 98 0.48 -4.31 -2.46
N CYS A 99 -0.25 -4.27 -3.56
CA CYS A 99 -1.59 -3.73 -3.65
C CYS A 99 -2.53 -4.70 -4.35
N VAL A 100 -3.82 -4.54 -4.12
CA VAL A 100 -4.90 -5.27 -4.80
C VAL A 100 -5.59 -4.31 -5.76
N VAL A 101 -5.92 -4.78 -6.95
CA VAL A 101 -6.72 -4.04 -7.93
C VAL A 101 -8.16 -3.97 -7.43
N LYS A 102 -8.67 -2.78 -7.16
CA LYS A 102 -10.09 -2.55 -6.83
C LYS A 102 -10.93 -2.38 -8.08
N LYS A 103 -10.45 -1.54 -8.99
CA LYS A 103 -11.13 -1.21 -10.23
C LYS A 103 -10.11 -0.95 -11.32
N PHE A 104 -10.43 -1.39 -12.51
CA PHE A 104 -9.74 -1.00 -13.73
C PHE A 104 -10.76 -0.45 -14.71
N ASP A 105 -10.61 0.83 -15.00
CA ASP A 105 -11.41 1.52 -16.01
C ASP A 105 -10.68 1.40 -17.37
N LYS A 106 -11.28 0.62 -18.26
CA LYS A 106 -10.69 0.35 -19.58
C LYS A 106 -10.74 1.57 -20.48
N ASP A 107 -11.73 2.44 -20.35
CA ASP A 107 -11.91 3.60 -21.23
C ASP A 107 -10.87 4.68 -20.94
N THR A 108 -10.60 4.91 -19.66
CA THR A 108 -9.61 5.91 -19.22
C THR A 108 -8.23 5.32 -18.95
N GLY A 109 -8.10 3.98 -18.86
CA GLY A 109 -6.88 3.29 -18.44
C GLY A 109 -6.52 3.49 -16.95
N ARG A 110 -7.47 4.02 -16.14
CA ARG A 110 -7.25 4.32 -14.73
C ARG A 110 -7.34 3.05 -13.89
N ILE A 111 -6.34 2.84 -13.03
CA ILE A 111 -6.26 1.70 -12.12
C ILE A 111 -6.43 2.23 -10.69
N GLU A 112 -7.49 1.79 -10.00
CA GLU A 112 -7.67 2.01 -8.56
C GLU A 112 -7.14 0.81 -7.79
N LEU A 113 -6.31 1.07 -6.80
CA LEU A 113 -5.60 0.07 -6.00
C LEU A 113 -5.94 0.21 -4.52
N SER A 114 -5.81 -0.89 -3.78
CA SER A 114 -5.93 -0.93 -2.32
C SER A 114 -4.70 -1.59 -1.70
N LEU A 115 -4.07 -0.93 -0.74
CA LEU A 115 -3.01 -1.49 0.08
C LEU A 115 -3.60 -2.26 1.27
N LYS A 116 -4.67 -1.75 1.87
CA LYS A 116 -5.31 -2.40 3.02
C LYS A 116 -5.81 -3.80 2.70
N ASP A 117 -6.37 -4.01 1.48
CA ASP A 117 -6.90 -5.31 1.05
C ASP A 117 -5.78 -6.32 0.75
N ALA A 118 -4.57 -5.83 0.44
CA ALA A 118 -3.40 -6.68 0.24
C ALA A 118 -2.90 -7.37 1.52
N LEU A 119 -3.23 -6.83 2.69
CA LEU A 119 -2.77 -7.31 3.99
C LEU A 119 -3.54 -8.54 4.52
N GLY A 120 -4.51 -9.04 3.78
CA GLY A 120 -5.32 -10.19 4.18
C GLY A 120 -6.52 -9.84 5.07
N THR A 121 -7.28 -10.87 5.44
CA THR A 121 -8.48 -10.73 6.28
C THR A 121 -8.14 -10.37 7.72
N PHE A 122 -9.12 -9.84 8.47
CA PHE A 122 -8.95 -9.53 9.89
C PHE A 122 -8.49 -10.76 10.69
N ALA A 123 -9.10 -11.93 10.46
CA ALA A 123 -8.73 -13.17 11.12
C ALA A 123 -7.24 -13.57 10.88
N GLN A 124 -6.74 -13.38 9.66
CA GLN A 124 -5.33 -13.61 9.33
C GLN A 124 -4.40 -12.63 10.05
N LYS A 125 -4.80 -11.37 10.16
CA LYS A 125 -4.01 -10.32 10.81
C LYS A 125 -3.89 -10.51 12.32
N VAL A 126 -4.98 -10.95 12.98
CA VAL A 126 -5.02 -11.14 14.46
C VAL A 126 -4.43 -12.47 14.91
N LYS A 127 -4.05 -13.38 14.00
CA LYS A 127 -3.59 -14.73 14.34
C LYS A 127 -2.47 -14.75 15.39
N ASN A 128 -1.59 -13.74 15.38
CA ASN A 128 -0.46 -13.64 16.30
C ASN A 128 -0.71 -12.65 17.46
N LEU A 129 -1.96 -12.20 17.65
CA LEU A 129 -2.35 -11.30 18.71
C LEU A 129 -3.30 -12.04 19.67
N LYS A 130 -3.03 -11.99 20.96
CA LYS A 130 -3.84 -12.66 21.98
C LYS A 130 -4.47 -11.64 22.92
N GLU A 131 -5.60 -12.02 23.51
CA GLU A 131 -6.13 -11.29 24.66
C GLU A 131 -5.12 -11.35 25.80
N LYS A 132 -5.01 -10.27 26.55
CA LYS A 132 -4.03 -10.02 27.61
C LYS A 132 -2.61 -9.68 27.15
N ASP A 133 -2.33 -9.65 25.84
CA ASP A 133 -1.06 -9.14 25.34
C ASP A 133 -0.92 -7.63 25.60
N ILE A 134 0.31 -7.20 25.87
CA ILE A 134 0.69 -5.78 25.90
C ILE A 134 1.47 -5.50 24.60
N VAL A 135 0.99 -4.55 23.81
CA VAL A 135 1.58 -4.21 22.53
C VAL A 135 1.69 -2.70 22.33
N GLU A 136 2.63 -2.29 21.49
CA GLU A 136 2.73 -0.89 21.05
C GLU A 136 1.64 -0.55 20.04
N GLY A 137 1.09 0.64 20.17
CA GLY A 137 0.15 1.22 19.23
C GLY A 137 0.43 2.69 18.95
N ILE A 138 -0.24 3.24 17.94
CA ILE A 138 -0.17 4.67 17.59
C ILE A 138 -1.59 5.21 17.56
N VAL A 139 -1.82 6.31 18.25
CA VAL A 139 -3.13 6.99 18.28
C VAL A 139 -3.39 7.64 16.93
N ARG A 140 -4.50 7.27 16.28
CA ARG A 140 -4.83 7.73 14.92
C ARG A 140 -6.10 8.56 14.83
N SER A 141 -7.03 8.39 15.74
CA SER A 141 -8.20 9.28 15.81
C SER A 141 -8.90 9.19 17.15
N ARG A 142 -9.70 10.22 17.43
CA ARG A 142 -10.62 10.29 18.56
C ARG A 142 -12.04 10.44 18.04
N SER A 143 -12.99 9.82 18.69
CA SER A 143 -14.41 9.97 18.43
C SER A 143 -15.16 10.04 19.76
N ARG A 144 -16.46 10.32 19.72
CA ARG A 144 -17.30 10.29 20.93
C ARG A 144 -17.29 8.93 21.65
N SER A 145 -17.03 7.85 20.94
CA SER A 145 -17.02 6.47 21.46
C SER A 145 -15.67 6.00 21.99
N GLY A 146 -14.60 6.80 21.84
CA GLY A 146 -13.25 6.43 22.30
C GLY A 146 -12.14 6.84 21.33
N MET A 147 -10.97 6.28 21.59
CA MET A 147 -9.75 6.50 20.83
C MET A 147 -9.47 5.29 19.94
N PHE A 148 -9.06 5.53 18.71
CA PHE A 148 -8.66 4.50 17.76
C PHE A 148 -7.14 4.44 17.67
N ILE A 149 -6.61 3.27 17.98
CA ILE A 149 -5.18 3.00 18.09
C ILE A 149 -4.80 2.00 17.01
N GLU A 150 -3.82 2.40 16.21
CA GLU A 150 -3.24 1.51 15.24
C GLU A 150 -2.27 0.54 15.92
N LEU A 151 -2.51 -0.74 15.72
CA LEU A 151 -1.66 -1.85 16.13
C LEU A 151 -0.85 -2.38 14.94
N LYS A 152 0.07 -3.33 15.20
CA LYS A 152 0.79 -4.04 14.13
C LYS A 152 -0.19 -4.66 13.11
N ASN A 153 0.31 -4.92 11.90
CA ASN A 153 -0.46 -5.52 10.80
C ASN A 153 -1.70 -4.71 10.36
N ASN A 154 -1.67 -3.37 10.57
CA ASN A 154 -2.78 -2.49 10.20
C ASN A 154 -4.12 -2.90 10.87
N LEU A 155 -4.04 -3.37 12.11
CA LEU A 155 -5.18 -3.62 12.99
C LEU A 155 -5.54 -2.34 13.74
N VAL A 156 -6.81 -2.21 14.12
CA VAL A 156 -7.34 -1.08 14.89
C VAL A 156 -7.86 -1.58 16.22
N GLY A 157 -7.28 -1.07 17.31
CA GLY A 157 -7.81 -1.21 18.65
C GLY A 157 -8.64 0.02 19.03
N MET A 158 -9.74 -0.19 19.78
CA MET A 158 -10.55 0.88 20.35
C MET A 158 -10.36 0.90 21.86
N SER A 159 -9.94 2.04 22.39
CA SER A 159 -9.81 2.33 23.82
C SER A 159 -10.81 3.38 24.25
N ASP A 160 -11.14 3.38 25.54
CA ASP A 160 -11.84 4.51 26.15
C ASP A 160 -10.97 5.77 26.10
N HIS A 161 -11.56 6.94 26.35
CA HIS A 161 -10.82 8.21 26.34
C HIS A 161 -9.79 8.30 27.47
N VAL A 162 -8.58 8.69 27.11
CA VAL A 162 -7.52 9.06 28.05
C VAL A 162 -7.08 10.49 27.78
N SER A 163 -7.02 11.32 28.83
CA SER A 163 -6.58 12.71 28.73
C SER A 163 -5.08 12.80 28.46
N GLY A 164 -4.65 13.86 27.75
CA GLY A 164 -3.22 14.14 27.54
C GLY A 164 -2.58 13.34 26.39
N ILE A 165 -3.32 12.50 25.68
CA ILE A 165 -2.79 11.73 24.55
C ILE A 165 -3.18 12.40 23.23
N GLU A 166 -2.23 12.52 22.29
CA GLU A 166 -2.41 13.24 21.04
C GLU A 166 -2.37 12.31 19.81
N TYR A 167 -2.80 12.84 18.66
CA TYR A 167 -2.67 12.16 17.37
C TYR A 167 -1.20 11.86 17.05
N GLY A 168 -0.93 10.64 16.60
CA GLY A 168 0.42 10.18 16.24
C GLY A 168 1.26 9.72 17.43
N GLN A 169 0.79 9.91 18.66
CA GLN A 169 1.51 9.47 19.85
C GLN A 169 1.61 7.94 19.92
N LYS A 170 2.78 7.44 20.27
CA LYS A 170 2.99 6.02 20.58
C LYS A 170 2.52 5.75 22.00
N VAL A 171 1.81 4.66 22.19
CA VAL A 171 1.25 4.23 23.46
C VAL A 171 1.42 2.73 23.62
N LEU A 172 1.52 2.27 24.87
CA LEU A 172 1.39 0.87 25.22
C LEU A 172 -0.07 0.55 25.50
N VAL A 173 -0.56 -0.53 24.94
CA VAL A 173 -1.95 -0.95 25.09
C VAL A 173 -2.05 -2.41 25.52
N TYR A 174 -2.96 -2.66 26.43
CA TYR A 174 -3.37 -3.99 26.87
C TYR A 174 -4.58 -4.45 26.03
N ILE A 175 -4.51 -5.64 25.45
CA ILE A 175 -5.58 -6.22 24.66
C ILE A 175 -6.65 -6.81 25.58
N LYS A 176 -7.80 -6.13 25.70
CA LYS A 176 -8.91 -6.61 26.55
C LYS A 176 -9.72 -7.72 25.90
N LYS A 177 -10.04 -7.55 24.59
CA LYS A 177 -10.90 -8.48 23.87
C LYS A 177 -10.68 -8.41 22.36
N ILE A 178 -10.70 -9.56 21.71
CA ILE A 178 -10.67 -9.69 20.25
C ILE A 178 -11.98 -10.34 19.78
N ASN A 179 -12.77 -9.63 18.98
CA ASN A 179 -13.97 -10.16 18.36
C ASN A 179 -13.75 -10.33 16.87
N ILE A 180 -13.58 -11.59 16.42
CA ILE A 180 -13.29 -11.91 15.03
C ILE A 180 -14.52 -11.68 14.13
N GLU A 181 -15.72 -12.02 14.59
CA GLU A 181 -16.97 -11.87 13.82
C GLU A 181 -17.28 -10.40 13.53
N LYS A 182 -17.07 -9.51 14.51
CA LYS A 182 -17.31 -8.07 14.40
C LYS A 182 -16.08 -7.30 13.92
N GLU A 183 -14.94 -7.98 13.67
CA GLU A 183 -13.66 -7.38 13.30
C GLU A 183 -13.22 -6.24 14.23
N LYS A 184 -13.39 -6.42 15.54
CA LYS A 184 -13.12 -5.41 16.57
C LYS A 184 -12.11 -5.89 17.59
N ILE A 185 -11.21 -4.98 18.00
CA ILE A 185 -10.28 -5.20 19.11
C ILE A 185 -10.55 -4.13 20.17
N LYS A 186 -10.88 -4.53 21.39
CA LYS A 186 -10.98 -3.61 22.53
C LYS A 186 -9.64 -3.62 23.27
N VAL A 187 -9.08 -2.43 23.49
CA VAL A 187 -7.80 -2.24 24.17
C VAL A 187 -7.93 -1.23 25.32
N GLU A 188 -6.95 -1.19 26.18
CA GLU A 188 -6.77 -0.20 27.23
C GLU A 188 -5.37 0.38 27.12
N ILE A 189 -5.26 1.71 27.18
CA ILE A 189 -3.97 2.40 27.18
C ILE A 189 -3.40 2.29 28.61
N ILE A 190 -2.15 1.84 28.73
CA ILE A 190 -1.47 1.61 30.01
C ILE A 190 -0.16 2.41 30.15
N GLY A 191 0.30 3.07 29.07
CA GLY A 191 1.51 3.89 29.07
C GLY A 191 1.75 4.58 27.73
#